data_249fc9c27010a0e74192745dcd7270a2
#
_entry.id   249fc9c27010a0e74192745dcd7270a2
#
_cell.length_a   1.000
_cell.length_b   1.000
_cell.length_c   1.000
_cell.angle_alpha   90.00
_cell.angle_beta   90.00
_cell.angle_gamma   90.00
#
_symmetry.space_group_name_H-M   'P 1'
#
loop_
_entity.id
_entity.type
_entity.pdbx_description
1 polymer ?
#
loop_
_entity_poly.entity_id
_entity_poly.type
_entity_poly.pdbx_seq_one_letter_code
_entity_poly.pdbx_strand_id
1 'polypeptide(L)'
;MIALPRDWCNYGEAIDAFKAKYGITVNELNPDAGSADEIEAIKANKDNVGPQAPDVIDVGYGFGPQLIEEALVQPYKVSTWDSIPADSKDPDGYWYGDYYGVMAFEVNSDAVTAVPQDWADLLKPEYKGQFALSGDPRASAQAQMSVYAAALYNGGSLDDVQPGLDFFKQVNDAGNFVPVIAKQATVAKGETPIIMRWDYSALSDKDVLAGNPNIEVVYPASGSIAGIYIQAISAYAPHPNAAKLWMEFLYSDEGQNIWLKGYCHPIRFADMQANGTVNEEFAAKLPTFDGPIAFPSIDQINAAKQVIADNWMTAVGADVK
;
A
#
# COMPACT_ATOMS: atom_id res chain seq x y z
N MET A 1 8.57 12.29 -9.63
CA MET A 1 7.81 11.51 -8.62
C MET A 1 8.78 10.77 -7.72
N ILE A 2 8.40 10.37 -6.55
CA ILE A 2 9.25 9.71 -5.56
C ILE A 2 8.53 8.50 -4.96
N ALA A 3 9.30 7.49 -4.48
CA ALA A 3 8.82 6.30 -3.79
C ALA A 3 7.86 5.41 -4.60
N LEU A 4 8.06 5.30 -5.90
CA LEU A 4 7.21 4.51 -6.79
C LEU A 4 8.05 3.43 -7.51
N PRO A 5 8.19 2.24 -6.91
CA PRO A 5 8.77 1.11 -7.62
C PRO A 5 7.94 0.77 -8.85
N ARG A 6 8.59 0.40 -9.94
CA ARG A 6 7.88 0.15 -11.22
C ARG A 6 6.90 -1.03 -11.17
N ASP A 7 7.11 -1.97 -10.27
CA ASP A 7 6.26 -3.14 -10.01
C ASP A 7 5.10 -2.86 -9.04
N TRP A 8 5.15 -1.75 -8.31
CA TRP A 8 4.07 -1.34 -7.45
C TRP A 8 2.86 -0.89 -8.27
N CYS A 9 1.71 -1.53 -8.15
CA CYS A 9 0.50 -1.23 -8.93
C CYS A 9 0.72 -1.07 -10.45
N ASN A 10 1.78 -1.65 -11.00
CA ASN A 10 2.13 -1.49 -12.42
C ASN A 10 2.51 -0.04 -12.82
N TYR A 11 3.09 0.74 -11.89
CA TYR A 11 3.55 2.11 -12.17
C TYR A 11 4.48 2.19 -13.38
N GLY A 12 5.28 1.15 -13.62
CA GLY A 12 6.16 1.09 -14.78
C GLY A 12 5.42 1.27 -16.10
N GLU A 13 4.29 0.58 -16.28
CA GLU A 13 3.46 0.73 -17.48
C GLU A 13 2.78 2.10 -17.53
N ALA A 14 2.31 2.64 -16.38
CA ALA A 14 1.71 3.96 -16.32
C ALA A 14 2.71 5.06 -16.74
N ILE A 15 3.95 4.99 -16.25
CA ILE A 15 5.03 5.90 -16.61
C ILE A 15 5.35 5.80 -18.12
N ASP A 16 5.49 4.61 -18.64
CA ASP A 16 5.83 4.37 -20.05
C ASP A 16 4.68 4.80 -20.98
N ALA A 17 3.42 4.52 -20.62
CA ALA A 17 2.24 4.95 -21.35
C ALA A 17 2.08 6.48 -21.35
N PHE A 18 2.27 7.12 -20.20
CA PHE A 18 2.27 8.58 -20.09
C PHE A 18 3.33 9.23 -20.99
N LYS A 19 4.56 8.71 -20.93
CA LYS A 19 5.66 9.18 -21.77
C LYS A 19 5.36 8.98 -23.26
N ALA A 20 4.82 7.83 -23.63
CA ALA A 20 4.47 7.54 -25.02
C ALA A 20 3.37 8.49 -25.54
N LYS A 21 2.40 8.80 -24.69
CA LYS A 21 1.22 9.62 -25.04
C LYS A 21 1.54 11.12 -25.12
N TYR A 22 2.33 11.62 -24.18
CA TYR A 22 2.54 13.06 -23.99
C TYR A 22 3.98 13.55 -24.25
N GLY A 23 4.93 12.64 -24.46
CA GLY A 23 6.34 12.99 -24.65
C GLY A 23 7.04 13.52 -23.41
N ILE A 24 6.42 13.40 -22.23
CA ILE A 24 6.96 13.87 -20.96
C ILE A 24 7.63 12.72 -20.22
N THR A 25 8.87 12.93 -19.77
CA THR A 25 9.60 11.95 -18.96
C THR A 25 9.26 12.14 -17.50
N VAL A 26 8.89 11.05 -16.81
CA VAL A 26 8.74 10.99 -15.36
C VAL A 26 10.09 10.61 -14.76
N ASN A 27 10.64 11.45 -13.88
CA ASN A 27 11.84 11.13 -13.10
C ASN A 27 11.42 10.28 -11.90
N GLU A 28 11.94 9.07 -11.81
CA GLU A 28 11.69 8.12 -10.76
C GLU A 28 12.74 8.33 -9.66
N LEU A 29 12.33 8.96 -8.55
CA LEU A 29 13.22 9.30 -7.44
C LEU A 29 13.04 8.28 -6.31
N ASN A 30 14.15 7.78 -5.77
CA ASN A 30 14.21 6.98 -4.55
C ASN A 30 13.05 5.94 -4.43
N PRO A 31 12.98 4.94 -5.31
CA PRO A 31 11.82 4.04 -5.42
C PRO A 31 11.55 3.20 -4.15
N ASP A 32 12.57 2.99 -3.32
CA ASP A 32 12.45 2.23 -2.07
C ASP A 32 12.00 3.08 -0.86
N ALA A 33 11.72 4.37 -1.06
CA ALA A 33 11.26 5.27 0.00
C ALA A 33 9.80 4.97 0.41
N GLY A 34 9.41 5.45 1.58
CA GLY A 34 8.03 5.34 2.06
C GLY A 34 7.32 6.70 2.10
N SER A 35 6.03 6.70 2.43
CA SER A 35 5.18 7.91 2.44
C SER A 35 5.74 9.05 3.30
N ALA A 36 6.40 8.76 4.42
CA ALA A 36 7.04 9.77 5.25
C ALA A 36 8.23 10.45 4.53
N ASP A 37 9.00 9.66 3.76
CA ASP A 37 10.14 10.18 2.99
C ASP A 37 9.68 11.10 1.85
N GLU A 38 8.52 10.82 1.26
CA GLU A 38 7.94 11.67 0.21
C GLU A 38 7.57 13.05 0.75
N ILE A 39 6.99 13.09 1.95
CA ILE A 39 6.68 14.33 2.67
C ILE A 39 7.96 15.11 2.96
N GLU A 40 8.97 14.45 3.51
CA GLU A 40 10.27 15.09 3.79
C GLU A 40 10.97 15.54 2.49
N ALA A 41 10.79 14.83 1.38
CA ALA A 41 11.31 15.25 0.10
C ALA A 41 10.68 16.55 -0.40
N ILE A 42 9.37 16.77 -0.21
CA ILE A 42 8.74 18.07 -0.50
C ILE A 42 9.34 19.16 0.40
N LYS A 43 9.43 18.91 1.71
CA LYS A 43 9.97 19.87 2.69
C LYS A 43 11.40 20.30 2.36
N ALA A 44 12.24 19.33 2.02
CA ALA A 44 13.65 19.57 1.68
C ALA A 44 13.86 20.30 0.34
N ASN A 45 12.85 20.29 -0.54
CA ASN A 45 12.96 20.81 -1.90
C ASN A 45 12.03 22.01 -2.18
N LYS A 46 11.55 22.72 -1.16
CA LYS A 46 10.64 23.87 -1.32
C LYS A 46 11.16 24.96 -2.25
N ASP A 47 12.47 25.20 -2.22
CA ASP A 47 13.14 26.22 -3.05
C ASP A 47 13.91 25.59 -4.23
N ASN A 48 13.76 24.28 -4.46
CA ASN A 48 14.47 23.55 -5.51
C ASN A 48 13.56 23.36 -6.73
N VAL A 49 14.05 23.77 -7.90
CA VAL A 49 13.38 23.56 -9.20
C VAL A 49 14.08 22.49 -10.05
N GLY A 50 15.05 21.80 -9.49
CA GLY A 50 15.79 20.74 -10.16
C GLY A 50 15.09 19.38 -10.11
N PRO A 51 15.68 18.36 -10.74
CA PRO A 51 15.05 17.05 -10.91
C PRO A 51 14.83 16.27 -9.60
N GLN A 52 15.35 16.74 -8.47
CA GLN A 52 15.18 16.15 -7.15
C GLN A 52 13.87 16.61 -6.45
N ALA A 53 13.26 17.71 -6.92
CA ALA A 53 12.02 18.20 -6.33
C ALA A 53 10.83 17.39 -6.86
N PRO A 54 10.00 16.79 -5.96
CA PRO A 54 8.85 16.04 -6.40
C PRO A 54 7.74 16.97 -6.92
N ASP A 55 7.18 16.64 -8.08
CA ASP A 55 5.98 17.30 -8.61
C ASP A 55 4.71 16.68 -8.04
N VAL A 56 4.68 15.35 -7.91
CA VAL A 56 3.54 14.56 -7.41
C VAL A 56 4.07 13.51 -6.43
N ILE A 57 3.25 13.20 -5.43
CA ILE A 57 3.50 12.14 -4.44
C ILE A 57 2.35 11.16 -4.41
N ASP A 58 2.65 9.92 -3.98
CA ASP A 58 1.71 8.82 -3.76
C ASP A 58 1.89 8.28 -2.34
N VAL A 59 1.03 8.69 -1.44
CA VAL A 59 1.16 8.37 -0.01
C VAL A 59 -0.05 7.62 0.53
N GLY A 60 0.13 6.90 1.62
CA GLY A 60 -0.98 6.26 2.33
C GLY A 60 -2.02 7.29 2.79
N TYR A 61 -3.29 6.89 2.78
CA TYR A 61 -4.47 7.71 3.07
C TYR A 61 -4.37 8.55 4.36
N GLY A 62 -3.78 7.98 5.42
CA GLY A 62 -3.62 8.67 6.71
C GLY A 62 -2.74 9.92 6.68
N PHE A 63 -1.94 10.11 5.63
CA PHE A 63 -1.09 11.31 5.50
C PHE A 63 -1.81 12.54 4.93
N GLY A 64 -3.01 12.37 4.38
CA GLY A 64 -3.77 13.45 3.74
C GLY A 64 -3.91 14.73 4.57
N PRO A 65 -4.36 14.70 5.84
CA PRO A 65 -4.45 15.88 6.69
C PRO A 65 -3.11 16.60 6.89
N GLN A 66 -2.04 15.86 7.14
CA GLN A 66 -0.70 16.43 7.32
C GLN A 66 -0.24 17.24 6.11
N LEU A 67 -0.54 16.77 4.90
CA LEU A 67 -0.19 17.48 3.67
C LEU A 67 -0.82 18.86 3.60
N ILE A 68 -2.06 19.01 4.08
CA ILE A 68 -2.81 20.27 4.13
C ILE A 68 -2.30 21.14 5.27
N GLU A 69 -2.19 20.61 6.47
CA GLU A 69 -1.77 21.32 7.68
C GLU A 69 -0.38 21.96 7.52
N GLU A 70 0.54 21.26 6.85
CA GLU A 70 1.90 21.73 6.58
C GLU A 70 2.03 22.52 5.28
N ALA A 71 0.91 22.79 4.58
CA ALA A 71 0.86 23.50 3.28
C ALA A 71 1.83 22.94 2.22
N LEU A 72 1.89 21.61 2.12
CA LEU A 72 2.82 20.90 1.23
C LEU A 72 2.25 20.63 -0.16
N VAL A 73 0.94 20.73 -0.32
CA VAL A 73 0.23 20.37 -1.56
C VAL A 73 -0.68 21.48 -2.05
N GLN A 74 -0.97 21.47 -3.36
CA GLN A 74 -1.87 22.43 -4.00
C GLN A 74 -3.12 21.72 -4.51
N PRO A 75 -4.28 22.40 -4.53
CA PRO A 75 -5.54 21.79 -4.95
C PRO A 75 -5.59 21.67 -6.48
N TYR A 76 -6.10 20.53 -6.93
CA TYR A 76 -6.44 20.29 -8.32
C TYR A 76 -7.50 19.21 -8.43
N LYS A 77 -8.62 19.49 -9.09
CA LYS A 77 -9.67 18.50 -9.35
C LYS A 77 -9.57 18.02 -10.79
N VAL A 78 -9.33 16.73 -10.95
CA VAL A 78 -9.29 16.08 -12.28
C VAL A 78 -10.66 16.10 -12.96
N SER A 79 -10.67 15.94 -14.26
CA SER A 79 -11.92 15.95 -15.08
C SER A 79 -12.92 14.86 -14.64
N THR A 80 -12.44 13.76 -14.06
CA THR A 80 -13.22 12.64 -13.52
C THR A 80 -13.52 12.75 -12.03
N TRP A 81 -13.37 13.94 -11.44
CA TRP A 81 -13.51 14.21 -10.01
C TRP A 81 -14.77 13.63 -9.35
N ASP A 82 -15.90 13.75 -10.04
CA ASP A 82 -17.20 13.34 -9.49
C ASP A 82 -17.34 11.81 -9.39
N SER A 83 -16.50 11.04 -10.10
CA SER A 83 -16.48 9.58 -10.04
C SER A 83 -15.63 9.00 -8.90
N ILE A 84 -14.85 9.84 -8.22
CA ILE A 84 -14.07 9.44 -7.04
C ILE A 84 -15.00 9.47 -5.82
N PRO A 85 -15.07 8.41 -4.99
CA PRO A 85 -15.90 8.38 -3.79
C PRO A 85 -15.61 9.56 -2.84
N ALA A 86 -16.65 10.10 -2.22
CA ALA A 86 -16.54 11.31 -1.39
C ALA A 86 -15.69 11.09 -0.13
N ASP A 87 -15.72 9.90 0.42
CA ASP A 87 -14.92 9.47 1.58
C ASP A 87 -13.46 9.17 1.26
N SER A 88 -13.11 9.15 -0.02
CA SER A 88 -11.76 8.85 -0.49
C SER A 88 -11.05 10.08 -1.04
N LYS A 89 -11.53 11.31 -0.76
CA LYS A 89 -10.94 12.55 -1.28
C LYS A 89 -11.13 13.73 -0.34
N ASP A 90 -10.18 14.66 -0.36
CA ASP A 90 -10.35 15.98 0.24
C ASP A 90 -11.33 16.81 -0.60
N PRO A 91 -12.38 17.44 -0.01
CA PRO A 91 -13.41 18.12 -0.78
C PRO A 91 -12.90 19.32 -1.61
N ASP A 92 -11.79 19.93 -1.21
CA ASP A 92 -11.16 21.04 -1.91
C ASP A 92 -10.17 20.60 -3.00
N GLY A 93 -9.83 19.29 -3.03
CA GLY A 93 -9.00 18.69 -4.07
C GLY A 93 -7.50 18.74 -3.81
N TYR A 94 -7.09 18.84 -2.56
CA TYR A 94 -5.68 18.80 -2.17
C TYR A 94 -5.06 17.42 -2.33
N TRP A 95 -5.83 16.36 -2.10
CA TRP A 95 -5.47 14.98 -2.29
C TRP A 95 -6.70 14.12 -2.60
N TYR A 96 -6.54 12.99 -3.24
CA TYR A 96 -7.62 12.03 -3.50
C TYR A 96 -7.09 10.63 -3.76
N GLY A 97 -7.89 9.64 -3.37
CA GLY A 97 -7.62 8.22 -3.57
C GLY A 97 -7.42 7.89 -5.03
N ASP A 98 -6.49 6.97 -5.30
CA ASP A 98 -6.18 6.50 -6.64
C ASP A 98 -6.47 5.01 -6.79
N TYR A 99 -6.03 4.23 -5.83
CA TYR A 99 -6.27 2.79 -5.73
C TYR A 99 -6.24 2.35 -4.27
N TYR A 100 -6.64 1.11 -4.04
CA TYR A 100 -6.44 0.45 -2.76
C TYR A 100 -5.97 -0.98 -2.94
N GLY A 101 -5.40 -1.55 -1.89
CA GLY A 101 -5.06 -2.96 -1.76
C GLY A 101 -5.68 -3.56 -0.51
N VAL A 102 -5.75 -4.88 -0.46
CA VAL A 102 -6.18 -5.65 0.69
C VAL A 102 -4.98 -6.38 1.28
N MET A 103 -4.89 -6.45 2.61
CA MET A 103 -3.80 -7.15 3.27
C MET A 103 -3.93 -8.67 3.05
N ALA A 104 -2.84 -9.30 2.62
CA ALA A 104 -2.77 -10.73 2.35
C ALA A 104 -1.45 -11.32 2.85
N PHE A 105 -1.44 -12.62 3.16
CA PHE A 105 -0.20 -13.37 3.31
C PHE A 105 0.35 -13.70 1.92
N GLU A 106 1.59 -13.33 1.68
CA GLU A 106 2.40 -13.88 0.60
C GLU A 106 3.23 -15.02 1.15
N VAL A 107 3.11 -16.20 0.56
CA VAL A 107 3.71 -17.41 1.08
C VAL A 107 4.51 -18.11 -0.01
N ASN A 108 5.80 -18.32 0.25
CA ASN A 108 6.63 -19.25 -0.51
C ASN A 108 6.27 -20.68 -0.06
N SER A 109 5.35 -21.33 -0.79
CA SER A 109 4.84 -22.65 -0.42
C SER A 109 5.87 -23.78 -0.55
N ASP A 110 6.97 -23.55 -1.28
CA ASP A 110 8.07 -24.52 -1.37
C ASP A 110 8.98 -24.48 -0.13
N ALA A 111 8.92 -23.41 0.68
CA ALA A 111 9.76 -23.22 1.86
C ALA A 111 9.04 -23.46 3.19
N VAL A 112 7.71 -23.64 3.17
CA VAL A 112 6.90 -23.92 4.38
C VAL A 112 6.35 -25.34 4.38
N THR A 113 6.09 -25.90 5.56
CA THR A 113 5.50 -27.23 5.68
C THR A 113 4.02 -27.25 5.32
N ALA A 114 3.33 -26.14 5.64
CA ALA A 114 1.92 -25.91 5.31
C ALA A 114 1.72 -24.41 5.06
N VAL A 115 0.80 -24.07 4.17
CA VAL A 115 0.41 -22.69 3.91
C VAL A 115 -0.58 -22.21 4.96
N PRO A 116 -0.26 -21.15 5.74
CA PRO A 116 -1.18 -20.63 6.75
C PRO A 116 -2.43 -20.07 6.06
N GLN A 117 -3.60 -20.36 6.62
CA GLN A 117 -4.89 -19.93 6.07
C GLN A 117 -5.47 -18.74 6.84
N ASP A 118 -5.08 -18.57 8.10
CA ASP A 118 -5.53 -17.45 8.94
C ASP A 118 -4.48 -17.09 9.98
N TRP A 119 -4.66 -15.98 10.66
CA TRP A 119 -3.78 -15.45 11.69
C TRP A 119 -3.42 -16.44 12.77
N ALA A 120 -4.40 -17.27 13.23
CA ALA A 120 -4.17 -18.31 14.24
C ALA A 120 -3.06 -19.29 13.87
N ASP A 121 -2.90 -19.55 12.58
CA ASP A 121 -1.91 -20.50 12.10
C ASP A 121 -0.48 -20.01 12.41
N LEU A 122 -0.25 -18.69 12.35
CA LEU A 122 1.06 -18.10 12.61
C LEU A 122 1.58 -18.33 14.04
N LEU A 123 0.74 -18.79 14.96
CA LEU A 123 1.14 -19.16 16.33
C LEU A 123 1.61 -20.62 16.45
N LYS A 124 1.43 -21.43 15.40
CA LYS A 124 1.83 -22.84 15.42
C LYS A 124 3.35 -23.00 15.36
N PRO A 125 3.91 -24.02 16.01
CA PRO A 125 5.37 -24.21 16.12
C PRO A 125 6.06 -24.51 14.79
N GLU A 126 5.31 -24.97 13.77
CA GLU A 126 5.84 -25.22 12.42
C GLU A 126 6.29 -23.96 11.69
N TYR A 127 5.81 -22.77 12.11
CA TYR A 127 6.17 -21.48 11.50
C TYR A 127 7.33 -20.77 12.21
N LYS A 128 8.10 -21.49 13.04
CA LYS A 128 9.22 -20.92 13.78
C LYS A 128 10.22 -20.24 12.84
N GLY A 129 10.44 -18.92 13.04
CA GLY A 129 11.38 -18.13 12.25
C GLY A 129 10.95 -17.96 10.79
N GLN A 130 9.66 -17.91 10.49
CA GLN A 130 9.18 -17.89 9.09
C GLN A 130 8.32 -16.68 8.74
N PHE A 131 7.79 -15.93 9.71
CA PHE A 131 6.89 -14.82 9.45
C PHE A 131 7.58 -13.47 9.66
N ALA A 132 7.43 -12.57 8.69
CA ALA A 132 7.97 -11.20 8.75
C ALA A 132 6.97 -10.17 8.21
N LEU A 133 7.29 -8.87 8.38
CA LEU A 133 6.54 -7.76 7.82
C LEU A 133 7.31 -7.10 6.68
N SER A 134 6.57 -6.48 5.75
CA SER A 134 7.13 -5.73 4.62
C SER A 134 7.42 -4.27 4.97
N GLY A 135 7.87 -4.01 6.20
CA GLY A 135 8.23 -2.68 6.69
C GLY A 135 8.32 -2.65 8.21
N ASP A 136 8.89 -1.55 8.72
CA ASP A 136 8.89 -1.28 10.15
C ASP A 136 7.51 -0.72 10.57
N PRO A 137 6.78 -1.37 11.49
CA PRO A 137 5.48 -0.89 11.95
C PRO A 137 5.48 0.51 12.55
N ARG A 138 6.64 0.99 13.00
CA ARG A 138 6.79 2.35 13.54
C ARG A 138 6.78 3.44 12.46
N ALA A 139 7.00 3.08 11.19
CA ALA A 139 7.17 4.04 10.08
C ALA A 139 6.43 3.68 8.78
N SER A 140 6.26 2.39 8.50
CA SER A 140 5.65 1.91 7.26
C SER A 140 4.13 1.79 7.36
N ALA A 141 3.39 2.46 6.47
CA ALA A 141 1.94 2.36 6.39
C ALA A 141 1.48 0.90 6.17
N GLN A 142 2.14 0.16 5.28
CA GLN A 142 1.83 -1.26 5.02
C GLN A 142 2.01 -2.13 6.27
N ALA A 143 3.10 -1.95 7.01
CA ALA A 143 3.33 -2.71 8.23
C ALA A 143 2.36 -2.32 9.36
N GLN A 144 1.97 -1.04 9.45
CA GLN A 144 0.92 -0.58 10.37
C GLN A 144 -0.42 -1.22 10.06
N MET A 145 -0.79 -1.32 8.80
CA MET A 145 -2.01 -2.00 8.37
C MET A 145 -1.96 -3.50 8.65
N SER A 146 -0.79 -4.13 8.63
CA SER A 146 -0.63 -5.53 9.07
C SER A 146 -0.94 -5.72 10.55
N VAL A 147 -0.48 -4.79 11.41
CA VAL A 147 -0.81 -4.82 12.85
C VAL A 147 -2.30 -4.57 13.06
N TYR A 148 -2.88 -3.69 12.27
CA TYR A 148 -4.30 -3.38 12.32
C TYR A 148 -5.17 -4.58 11.91
N ALA A 149 -4.80 -5.28 10.84
CA ALA A 149 -5.46 -6.52 10.42
C ALA A 149 -5.41 -7.60 11.52
N ALA A 150 -4.23 -7.76 12.15
CA ALA A 150 -4.08 -8.65 13.31
C ALA A 150 -4.93 -8.23 14.51
N ALA A 151 -5.15 -6.92 14.72
CA ALA A 151 -6.05 -6.43 15.78
C ALA A 151 -7.50 -6.87 15.52
N LEU A 152 -7.99 -6.70 14.29
CA LEU A 152 -9.35 -7.13 13.93
C LEU A 152 -9.54 -8.63 14.15
N TYR A 153 -8.52 -9.43 13.80
CA TYR A 153 -8.52 -10.87 14.09
C TYR A 153 -8.57 -11.16 15.62
N ASN A 154 -7.75 -10.49 16.41
CA ASN A 154 -7.53 -10.79 17.84
C ASN A 154 -8.54 -10.07 18.77
N GLY A 155 -9.73 -9.72 18.26
CA GLY A 155 -10.83 -9.15 19.03
C GLY A 155 -10.77 -7.63 19.23
N GLY A 156 -9.92 -6.94 18.51
CA GLY A 156 -9.90 -5.48 18.40
C GLY A 156 -10.97 -4.92 17.46
N SER A 157 -10.85 -3.67 17.13
CA SER A 157 -11.77 -2.96 16.22
C SER A 157 -11.01 -1.90 15.42
N LEU A 158 -11.72 -1.17 14.56
CA LEU A 158 -11.14 -0.01 13.89
C LEU A 158 -10.76 1.14 14.85
N ASP A 159 -11.24 1.10 16.09
CA ASP A 159 -10.92 2.08 17.14
C ASP A 159 -9.97 1.53 18.22
N ASP A 160 -9.57 0.24 18.12
CA ASP A 160 -8.68 -0.42 19.09
C ASP A 160 -7.68 -1.34 18.39
N VAL A 161 -6.45 -0.87 18.22
CA VAL A 161 -5.35 -1.61 17.61
C VAL A 161 -4.49 -2.39 18.61
N GLN A 162 -4.68 -2.19 19.93
CA GLN A 162 -3.87 -2.84 20.97
C GLN A 162 -3.86 -4.37 20.84
N PRO A 163 -4.99 -5.07 20.56
CA PRO A 163 -4.99 -6.51 20.35
C PRO A 163 -4.07 -7.00 19.23
N GLY A 164 -3.77 -6.13 18.24
CA GLY A 164 -2.78 -6.43 17.19
C GLY A 164 -1.36 -6.48 17.73
N LEU A 165 -0.98 -5.54 18.59
CA LEU A 165 0.31 -5.57 19.28
C LEU A 165 0.43 -6.81 20.18
N ASP A 166 -0.65 -7.17 20.88
CA ASP A 166 -0.70 -8.37 21.74
C ASP A 166 -0.55 -9.64 20.91
N PHE A 167 -1.13 -9.70 19.72
CA PHE A 167 -0.95 -10.80 18.78
C PHE A 167 0.50 -10.90 18.29
N PHE A 168 1.09 -9.79 17.84
CA PHE A 168 2.49 -9.80 17.40
C PHE A 168 3.46 -10.17 18.52
N LYS A 169 3.14 -9.78 19.76
CA LYS A 169 3.89 -10.26 20.93
C LYS A 169 3.83 -11.79 21.03
N GLN A 170 2.65 -12.40 20.88
CA GLN A 170 2.52 -13.86 20.92
C GLN A 170 3.32 -14.54 19.81
N VAL A 171 3.29 -14.01 18.58
CA VAL A 171 4.06 -14.53 17.44
C VAL A 171 5.57 -14.42 17.70
N ASN A 172 6.02 -13.31 18.29
CA ASN A 172 7.42 -13.09 18.65
C ASN A 172 7.86 -14.00 19.80
N ASP A 173 7.05 -14.14 20.85
CA ASP A 173 7.34 -15.02 22.00
C ASP A 173 7.39 -16.50 21.56
N ALA A 174 6.59 -16.91 20.58
CA ALA A 174 6.65 -18.24 19.98
C ALA A 174 7.94 -18.47 19.15
N GLY A 175 8.68 -17.40 18.85
CA GLY A 175 9.85 -17.41 17.98
C GLY A 175 9.52 -17.57 16.49
N ASN A 176 8.30 -17.26 16.10
CA ASN A 176 7.81 -17.38 14.72
C ASN A 176 8.06 -16.09 13.91
N PHE A 177 8.23 -14.95 14.59
CA PHE A 177 8.49 -13.65 13.98
C PHE A 177 9.97 -13.46 13.64
N VAL A 178 10.25 -12.95 12.44
CA VAL A 178 11.59 -12.58 11.98
C VAL A 178 11.63 -11.04 11.88
N PRO A 179 12.41 -10.34 12.71
CA PRO A 179 12.37 -8.88 12.78
C PRO A 179 13.23 -8.22 11.69
N VAL A 180 12.94 -8.53 10.44
CA VAL A 180 13.56 -7.92 9.26
C VAL A 180 12.50 -7.34 8.34
N ILE A 181 12.88 -6.32 7.56
CA ILE A 181 12.01 -5.81 6.49
C ILE A 181 12.06 -6.81 5.33
N ALA A 182 10.99 -7.58 5.20
CA ALA A 182 10.88 -8.58 4.15
C ALA A 182 10.58 -7.94 2.78
N LYS A 183 11.18 -8.54 1.76
CA LYS A 183 11.04 -8.15 0.35
C LYS A 183 10.84 -9.41 -0.51
N GLN A 184 10.40 -9.25 -1.77
CA GLN A 184 10.31 -10.35 -2.74
C GLN A 184 11.54 -11.27 -2.71
N ALA A 185 12.74 -10.69 -2.68
CA ALA A 185 13.98 -11.46 -2.69
C ALA A 185 14.17 -12.35 -1.44
N THR A 186 13.72 -11.92 -0.26
CA THR A 186 13.82 -12.71 0.97
C THR A 186 12.75 -13.81 1.01
N VAL A 187 11.56 -13.54 0.44
CA VAL A 187 10.52 -14.56 0.25
C VAL A 187 10.99 -15.61 -0.74
N ALA A 188 11.49 -15.18 -1.89
CA ALA A 188 11.96 -16.09 -2.94
C ALA A 188 13.09 -17.02 -2.47
N LYS A 189 13.97 -16.53 -1.61
CA LYS A 189 15.07 -17.34 -1.01
C LYS A 189 14.63 -18.20 0.19
N GLY A 190 13.39 -18.04 0.67
CA GLY A 190 12.90 -18.73 1.87
C GLY A 190 13.49 -18.19 3.18
N GLU A 191 14.09 -16.99 3.17
CA GLU A 191 14.60 -16.32 4.38
C GLU A 191 13.45 -15.78 5.25
N THR A 192 12.38 -15.30 4.61
CA THR A 192 11.12 -14.88 5.21
C THR A 192 9.96 -15.45 4.37
N PRO A 193 9.71 -16.77 4.46
CA PRO A 193 8.81 -17.44 3.53
C PRO A 193 7.33 -17.04 3.66
N ILE A 194 6.96 -16.39 4.76
CA ILE A 194 5.62 -15.88 5.00
C ILE A 194 5.75 -14.40 5.32
N ILE A 195 5.09 -13.54 4.54
CA ILE A 195 5.03 -12.12 4.84
C ILE A 195 3.59 -11.59 4.74
N MET A 196 3.29 -10.54 5.50
CA MET A 196 2.03 -9.80 5.35
C MET A 196 2.29 -8.54 4.54
N ARG A 197 1.56 -8.38 3.43
CA ARG A 197 1.69 -7.23 2.54
C ARG A 197 0.41 -6.99 1.73
N TRP A 198 0.41 -5.94 0.92
CA TRP A 198 -0.69 -5.71 -0.02
C TRP A 198 -0.79 -6.83 -1.05
N ASP A 199 -2.02 -7.23 -1.34
CA ASP A 199 -2.36 -8.29 -2.29
C ASP A 199 -1.82 -8.05 -3.69
N TYR A 200 -1.89 -6.83 -4.20
CA TYR A 200 -1.35 -6.49 -5.52
C TYR A 200 0.15 -6.74 -5.62
N SER A 201 0.90 -6.49 -4.54
CA SER A 201 2.33 -6.80 -4.52
C SER A 201 2.57 -8.31 -4.47
N ALA A 202 1.82 -9.04 -3.64
CA ALA A 202 1.93 -10.50 -3.55
C ALA A 202 1.55 -11.20 -4.87
N LEU A 203 0.50 -10.71 -5.54
CA LEU A 203 0.08 -11.23 -6.85
C LEU A 203 1.10 -10.90 -7.95
N SER A 204 1.68 -9.70 -7.92
CA SER A 204 2.77 -9.33 -8.83
C SER A 204 3.99 -10.22 -8.63
N ASP A 205 4.39 -10.48 -7.38
CA ASP A 205 5.51 -11.37 -7.07
C ASP A 205 5.24 -12.82 -7.54
N LYS A 206 4.01 -13.30 -7.39
CA LYS A 206 3.58 -14.60 -7.91
C LYS A 206 3.79 -14.70 -9.42
N ASP A 207 3.41 -13.66 -10.17
CA ASP A 207 3.58 -13.64 -11.64
C ASP A 207 5.06 -13.53 -12.02
N VAL A 208 5.83 -12.66 -11.39
CA VAL A 208 7.25 -12.44 -11.68
C VAL A 208 8.09 -13.68 -11.40
N LEU A 209 7.80 -14.37 -10.29
CA LEU A 209 8.52 -15.58 -9.91
C LEU A 209 8.08 -16.80 -10.74
N ALA A 210 6.91 -16.74 -11.38
CA ALA A 210 6.42 -17.73 -12.34
C ALA A 210 6.50 -19.20 -11.83
N GLY A 211 6.24 -19.40 -10.52
CA GLY A 211 6.27 -20.71 -9.87
C GLY A 211 7.65 -21.20 -9.43
N ASN A 212 8.67 -20.32 -9.42
CA ASN A 212 10.01 -20.66 -8.92
C ASN A 212 10.58 -19.55 -8.00
N PRO A 213 10.28 -19.56 -6.69
CA PRO A 213 9.43 -20.53 -5.98
C PRO A 213 7.94 -20.36 -6.29
N ASN A 214 7.13 -21.33 -5.88
CA ASN A 214 5.69 -21.22 -5.96
C ASN A 214 5.18 -20.29 -4.85
N ILE A 215 4.54 -19.19 -5.25
CA ILE A 215 3.94 -18.19 -4.34
C ILE A 215 2.45 -18.44 -4.23
N GLU A 216 1.96 -18.55 -3.00
CA GLU A 216 0.54 -18.52 -2.70
C GLU A 216 0.16 -17.22 -2.00
N VAL A 217 -0.97 -16.65 -2.42
CA VAL A 217 -1.54 -15.43 -1.83
C VAL A 217 -2.79 -15.85 -1.07
N VAL A 218 -2.76 -15.63 0.25
CA VAL A 218 -3.84 -16.05 1.14
C VAL A 218 -4.46 -14.83 1.80
N TYR A 219 -5.77 -14.71 1.67
CA TYR A 219 -6.56 -13.69 2.35
C TYR A 219 -7.10 -14.29 3.65
N PRO A 220 -6.62 -13.84 4.83
CA PRO A 220 -7.13 -14.34 6.09
C PRO A 220 -8.64 -14.12 6.17
N ALA A 221 -9.39 -15.17 6.55
CA ALA A 221 -10.84 -15.08 6.67
C ALA A 221 -11.28 -14.10 7.76
N SER A 222 -10.42 -13.89 8.76
CA SER A 222 -10.59 -12.90 9.83
C SER A 222 -9.59 -11.77 9.69
N GLY A 223 -10.00 -10.54 10.01
CA GLY A 223 -9.12 -9.38 9.97
C GLY A 223 -8.81 -8.86 8.56
N SER A 224 -9.73 -8.99 7.61
CA SER A 224 -9.58 -8.40 6.28
C SER A 224 -9.67 -6.89 6.33
N ILE A 225 -8.62 -6.20 5.88
CA ILE A 225 -8.52 -4.75 5.88
C ILE A 225 -7.92 -4.24 4.58
N ALA A 226 -8.44 -3.12 4.08
CA ALA A 226 -7.91 -2.43 2.90
C ALA A 226 -7.26 -1.10 3.28
N GLY A 227 -6.31 -0.67 2.46
CA GLY A 227 -5.69 0.63 2.58
C GLY A 227 -5.68 1.38 1.25
N ILE A 228 -6.17 2.62 1.29
CA ILE A 228 -6.18 3.53 0.15
C ILE A 228 -4.83 4.24 0.07
N TYR A 229 -4.33 4.42 -1.15
CA TYR A 229 -3.27 5.35 -1.47
C TYR A 229 -3.84 6.58 -2.16
N ILE A 230 -3.27 7.73 -1.86
CA ILE A 230 -3.73 9.03 -2.36
C ILE A 230 -2.65 9.72 -3.18
N GLN A 231 -3.07 10.39 -4.22
CA GLN A 231 -2.22 11.26 -5.03
C GLN A 231 -2.37 12.71 -4.58
N ALA A 232 -1.26 13.44 -4.63
CA ALA A 232 -1.27 14.88 -4.36
C ALA A 232 -0.19 15.59 -5.19
N ILE A 233 -0.49 16.82 -5.63
CA ILE A 233 0.47 17.69 -6.33
C ILE A 233 1.20 18.55 -5.30
N SER A 234 2.53 18.51 -5.31
CA SER A 234 3.33 19.38 -4.44
C SER A 234 2.99 20.85 -4.64
N ALA A 235 2.85 21.61 -3.55
CA ALA A 235 2.70 23.07 -3.59
C ALA A 235 3.93 23.75 -4.23
N TYR A 236 5.06 23.07 -4.21
CA TYR A 236 6.36 23.51 -4.71
C TYR A 236 6.76 22.80 -6.00
N ALA A 237 5.81 22.18 -6.69
CA ALA A 237 6.05 21.42 -7.93
C ALA A 237 6.77 22.30 -8.97
N PRO A 238 7.98 21.92 -9.44
CA PRO A 238 8.66 22.68 -10.48
C PRO A 238 7.94 22.63 -11.84
N HIS A 239 7.12 21.59 -12.07
CA HIS A 239 6.40 21.39 -13.33
C HIS A 239 4.87 21.22 -13.09
N PRO A 240 4.15 22.22 -12.53
CA PRO A 240 2.77 22.05 -12.07
C PRO A 240 1.78 21.66 -13.18
N ASN A 241 2.01 22.07 -14.41
CA ASN A 241 1.15 21.68 -15.54
C ASN A 241 1.38 20.23 -15.97
N ALA A 242 2.61 19.74 -15.92
CA ALA A 242 2.91 18.33 -16.16
C ALA A 242 2.35 17.45 -15.04
N ALA A 243 2.44 17.92 -13.79
CA ALA A 243 1.83 17.26 -12.64
C ALA A 243 0.31 17.12 -12.81
N LYS A 244 -0.41 18.17 -13.19
CA LYS A 244 -1.84 18.13 -13.47
C LYS A 244 -2.17 17.15 -14.60
N LEU A 245 -1.38 17.15 -15.68
CA LEU A 245 -1.58 16.22 -16.79
C LEU A 245 -1.34 14.75 -16.36
N TRP A 246 -0.38 14.52 -15.47
CA TRP A 246 -0.15 13.22 -14.85
C TRP A 246 -1.37 12.78 -14.03
N MET A 247 -1.93 13.66 -13.21
CA MET A 247 -3.16 13.37 -12.46
C MET A 247 -4.33 13.04 -13.40
N GLU A 248 -4.56 13.84 -14.47
CA GLU A 248 -5.59 13.54 -15.48
C GLU A 248 -5.39 12.16 -16.12
N PHE A 249 -4.14 11.77 -16.37
CA PHE A 249 -3.82 10.46 -16.93
C PHE A 249 -4.10 9.32 -15.95
N LEU A 250 -3.64 9.41 -14.70
CA LEU A 250 -3.86 8.38 -13.69
C LEU A 250 -5.36 8.13 -13.43
N TYR A 251 -6.15 9.21 -13.39
CA TYR A 251 -7.60 9.14 -13.13
C TYR A 251 -8.43 8.99 -14.41
N SER A 252 -7.84 8.82 -15.57
CA SER A 252 -8.54 8.39 -16.79
C SER A 252 -8.89 6.90 -16.72
N ASP A 253 -9.82 6.44 -17.57
CA ASP A 253 -10.12 5.01 -17.67
C ASP A 253 -8.90 4.18 -18.10
N GLU A 254 -8.01 4.77 -18.92
CA GLU A 254 -6.74 4.16 -19.30
C GLU A 254 -5.82 3.95 -18.08
N GLY A 255 -5.58 4.98 -17.28
CA GLY A 255 -4.75 4.92 -16.08
C GLY A 255 -5.31 3.95 -15.05
N GLN A 256 -6.60 4.02 -14.78
CA GLN A 256 -7.26 3.14 -13.82
C GLN A 256 -7.25 1.66 -14.26
N ASN A 257 -7.33 1.36 -15.56
CA ASN A 257 -7.16 0.01 -16.07
C ASN A 257 -5.69 -0.48 -16.01
N ILE A 258 -4.71 0.42 -16.02
CA ILE A 258 -3.30 0.05 -15.76
C ILE A 258 -3.13 -0.42 -14.31
N TRP A 259 -3.76 0.27 -13.34
CA TRP A 259 -3.80 -0.18 -11.95
C TRP A 259 -4.45 -1.55 -11.83
N LEU A 260 -5.61 -1.73 -12.45
CA LEU A 260 -6.34 -2.99 -12.46
C LEU A 260 -5.49 -4.14 -13.03
N LYS A 261 -4.73 -3.89 -14.09
CA LYS A 261 -3.79 -4.85 -14.66
C LYS A 261 -2.68 -5.25 -13.69
N GLY A 262 -2.25 -4.32 -12.82
CA GLY A 262 -1.29 -4.53 -11.75
C GLY A 262 -1.91 -5.03 -10.44
N TYR A 263 -3.12 -5.58 -10.49
CA TYR A 263 -3.87 -6.13 -9.34
C TYR A 263 -4.32 -5.10 -8.30
N CYS A 264 -4.06 -3.81 -8.50
CA CYS A 264 -4.60 -2.78 -7.62
C CYS A 264 -6.08 -2.54 -7.92
N HIS A 265 -6.86 -2.30 -6.87
CA HIS A 265 -8.27 -1.97 -7.00
C HIS A 265 -8.42 -0.48 -7.33
N PRO A 266 -8.82 -0.11 -8.57
CA PRO A 266 -8.93 1.30 -8.95
C PRO A 266 -9.98 2.02 -8.12
N ILE A 267 -9.71 3.25 -7.71
CA ILE A 267 -10.68 4.02 -6.91
C ILE A 267 -11.97 4.32 -7.69
N ARG A 268 -11.89 4.40 -9.01
CA ARG A 268 -13.02 4.65 -9.90
C ARG A 268 -13.70 3.36 -10.40
N PHE A 269 -13.39 2.19 -9.84
CA PHE A 269 -13.87 0.91 -10.35
C PHE A 269 -15.39 0.86 -10.54
N ALA A 270 -16.17 1.33 -9.55
CA ALA A 270 -17.63 1.31 -9.61
C ALA A 270 -18.20 2.20 -10.74
N ASP A 271 -17.63 3.39 -10.94
CA ASP A 271 -17.98 4.30 -12.04
C ASP A 271 -17.64 3.68 -13.40
N MET A 272 -16.44 3.16 -13.55
CA MET A 272 -15.99 2.52 -14.78
C MET A 272 -16.82 1.27 -15.11
N GLN A 273 -17.23 0.49 -14.10
CA GLN A 273 -18.12 -0.65 -14.27
C GLN A 273 -19.50 -0.21 -14.77
N ALA A 274 -20.06 0.84 -14.17
CA ALA A 274 -21.35 1.40 -14.61
C ALA A 274 -21.32 1.93 -16.04
N ASN A 275 -20.16 2.46 -16.48
CA ASN A 275 -19.94 3.00 -17.82
C ASN A 275 -19.45 1.95 -18.84
N GLY A 276 -19.15 0.73 -18.41
CA GLY A 276 -18.65 -0.34 -19.27
C GLY A 276 -17.21 -0.10 -19.80
N THR A 277 -16.38 0.64 -19.04
CA THR A 277 -15.00 0.97 -19.40
C THR A 277 -13.94 0.18 -18.62
N VAL A 278 -14.37 -0.71 -17.71
CA VAL A 278 -13.50 -1.68 -17.03
C VAL A 278 -12.97 -2.70 -18.03
N ASN A 279 -11.68 -3.00 -17.95
CA ASN A 279 -11.12 -4.14 -18.66
C ASN A 279 -11.49 -5.44 -17.93
N GLU A 280 -12.44 -6.19 -18.48
CA GLU A 280 -12.99 -7.41 -17.86
C GLU A 280 -11.94 -8.53 -17.68
N GLU A 281 -10.94 -8.61 -18.56
CA GLU A 281 -9.84 -9.59 -18.42
C GLU A 281 -9.01 -9.30 -17.17
N PHE A 282 -8.74 -8.03 -16.88
CA PHE A 282 -7.97 -7.63 -15.70
C PHE A 282 -8.84 -7.75 -14.45
N ALA A 283 -10.10 -7.34 -14.52
CA ALA A 283 -11.03 -7.46 -13.40
C ALA A 283 -11.23 -8.91 -12.94
N ALA A 284 -11.26 -9.86 -13.87
CA ALA A 284 -11.39 -11.28 -13.57
C ALA A 284 -10.19 -11.88 -12.81
N LYS A 285 -9.07 -11.17 -12.75
CA LYS A 285 -7.87 -11.58 -11.99
C LYS A 285 -7.88 -11.09 -10.54
N LEU A 286 -8.73 -10.11 -10.22
CA LEU A 286 -8.85 -9.66 -8.85
C LEU A 286 -9.48 -10.73 -7.96
N PRO A 287 -9.07 -10.80 -6.69
CA PRO A 287 -9.66 -11.72 -5.74
C PRO A 287 -11.12 -11.39 -5.46
N THR A 288 -11.90 -12.41 -5.15
CA THR A 288 -13.24 -12.25 -4.58
C THR A 288 -13.17 -12.50 -3.09
N PHE A 289 -13.90 -11.71 -2.31
CA PHE A 289 -13.90 -11.79 -0.85
C PHE A 289 -15.26 -12.29 -0.36
N ASP A 290 -15.25 -13.30 0.52
CA ASP A 290 -16.48 -13.89 1.08
C ASP A 290 -17.09 -13.05 2.22
N GLY A 291 -16.39 -12.03 2.71
CA GLY A 291 -16.79 -11.19 3.83
C GLY A 291 -16.54 -9.70 3.59
N PRO A 292 -16.97 -8.85 4.52
CA PRO A 292 -16.72 -7.43 4.43
C PRO A 292 -15.22 -7.12 4.63
N ILE A 293 -14.69 -6.25 3.78
CA ILE A 293 -13.36 -5.67 3.94
C ILE A 293 -13.52 -4.40 4.77
N ALA A 294 -12.71 -4.26 5.82
CA ALA A 294 -12.70 -3.06 6.64
C ALA A 294 -11.91 -1.93 5.93
N PHE A 295 -12.49 -0.74 5.91
CA PHE A 295 -11.83 0.49 5.44
C PHE A 295 -11.77 1.47 6.61
N PRO A 296 -10.62 1.59 7.30
CA PRO A 296 -10.49 2.54 8.40
C PRO A 296 -10.51 3.98 7.88
N SER A 297 -11.15 4.86 8.65
CA SER A 297 -11.09 6.30 8.40
C SER A 297 -9.69 6.86 8.67
N ILE A 298 -9.44 8.09 8.20
CA ILE A 298 -8.17 8.80 8.46
C ILE A 298 -7.90 8.92 9.97
N ASP A 299 -8.91 9.27 10.76
CA ASP A 299 -8.77 9.42 12.21
C ASP A 299 -8.41 8.09 12.87
N GLN A 300 -9.04 7.00 12.45
CA GLN A 300 -8.75 5.65 12.92
C GLN A 300 -7.32 5.22 12.55
N ILE A 301 -6.88 5.47 11.31
CA ILE A 301 -5.51 5.19 10.88
C ILE A 301 -4.51 5.97 11.71
N ASN A 302 -4.73 7.27 11.92
CA ASN A 302 -3.80 8.12 12.66
C ASN A 302 -3.74 7.75 14.14
N ALA A 303 -4.87 7.42 14.76
CA ALA A 303 -4.90 6.91 16.13
C ALA A 303 -4.15 5.57 16.26
N ALA A 304 -4.41 4.62 15.36
CA ALA A 304 -3.72 3.33 15.34
C ALA A 304 -2.21 3.49 15.12
N LYS A 305 -1.80 4.33 14.15
CA LYS A 305 -0.39 4.65 13.86
C LYS A 305 0.34 5.14 15.09
N GLN A 306 -0.25 6.06 15.86
CA GLN A 306 0.35 6.59 17.07
C GLN A 306 0.54 5.51 18.13
N VAL A 307 -0.52 4.69 18.37
CA VAL A 307 -0.45 3.58 19.33
C VAL A 307 0.63 2.57 18.94
N ILE A 308 0.70 2.20 17.65
CA ILE A 308 1.69 1.23 17.16
C ILE A 308 3.11 1.79 17.30
N ALA A 309 3.35 3.04 16.89
CA ALA A 309 4.67 3.65 16.93
C ALA A 309 5.21 3.76 18.37
N ASP A 310 4.36 4.18 19.30
CA ASP A 310 4.75 4.37 20.69
C ASP A 310 4.96 3.06 21.46
N ASN A 311 4.21 2.01 21.10
CA ASN A 311 4.17 0.78 21.89
C ASN A 311 4.83 -0.43 21.25
N TRP A 312 5.16 -0.41 19.95
CA TRP A 312 5.73 -1.59 19.26
C TRP A 312 6.93 -2.19 20.01
N MET A 313 7.92 -1.39 20.35
CA MET A 313 9.12 -1.87 21.02
C MET A 313 8.87 -2.40 22.43
N THR A 314 7.97 -1.76 23.17
CA THR A 314 7.67 -2.16 24.55
C THR A 314 6.71 -3.33 24.64
N ALA A 315 5.77 -3.43 23.73
CA ALA A 315 4.77 -4.50 23.70
C ALA A 315 5.29 -5.75 23.00
N VAL A 316 5.86 -5.61 21.80
CA VAL A 316 6.28 -6.75 20.96
C VAL A 316 7.74 -7.13 21.21
N GLY A 317 8.61 -6.15 21.45
CA GLY A 317 10.05 -6.39 21.74
C GLY A 317 10.88 -6.77 20.51
N ALA A 318 10.39 -6.50 19.30
CA ALA A 318 11.04 -6.85 18.04
C ALA A 318 11.48 -5.57 17.27
N ASP A 319 12.77 -5.38 17.07
CA ASP A 319 13.35 -4.25 16.34
C ASP A 319 13.46 -4.59 14.85
N VAL A 320 12.42 -4.27 14.07
CA VAL A 320 12.34 -4.55 12.63
C VAL A 320 13.29 -3.63 11.86
N LYS A 321 14.20 -4.22 11.05
CA LYS A 321 15.27 -3.50 10.28
C LYS A 321 15.43 -4.03 8.87
#